data_3c858b41abd4ece4eeffc17eb18a0722
#
_entry.id   3c858b41abd4ece4eeffc17eb18a0722
#
_cell.length_a   1.000
_cell.length_b   1.000
_cell.length_c   1.000
_cell.angle_alpha   90.00
_cell.angle_beta   90.00
_cell.angle_gamma   90.00
#
_symmetry.space_group_name_H-M   'P 1'
#
loop_
_entity.id
_entity.type
_entity.pdbx_description
1 polymer ?
#
loop_
_entity_poly.entity_id
_entity_poly.type
_entity_poly.pdbx_seq_one_letter_code
_entity_poly.pdbx_strand_id
1 'polypeptide(L)'
;MIQCLKKVLELLRHDRVYIVVDAVDESPNTGLPSHRENVLGLIKELVDLRHPNTRFCITSRPEVDIRTVLEPLPFPHVSLDDQEGQKRDIVEFIKSVVESDPKMRGWRLEDRQLVIDSLSQRAKGM
;
A
#
# COMPACT_ATOMS: atom_id res chain seq x y z
N MET A 1 0.99 11.05 -22.85
CA MET A 1 1.32 11.25 -21.42
C MET A 1 2.77 10.85 -21.09
N ILE A 2 3.22 9.65 -21.41
CA ILE A 2 4.57 9.17 -21.06
C ILE A 2 5.71 10.04 -21.62
N GLN A 3 5.60 10.52 -22.86
CA GLN A 3 6.63 11.39 -23.46
C GLN A 3 6.80 12.73 -22.74
N CYS A 4 5.69 13.27 -22.22
CA CYS A 4 5.74 14.50 -21.42
C CYS A 4 6.49 14.25 -20.10
N LEU A 5 6.18 13.13 -19.43
CA LEU A 5 6.84 12.74 -18.19
C LEU A 5 8.34 12.45 -18.40
N LYS A 6 8.70 11.76 -19.50
CA LYS A 6 10.11 11.54 -19.87
C LYS A 6 10.86 12.87 -20.04
N LYS A 7 10.27 13.85 -20.74
CA LYS A 7 10.88 15.17 -20.88
C LYS A 7 11.05 15.89 -19.54
N VAL A 8 10.06 15.79 -18.65
CA VAL A 8 10.17 16.36 -17.29
C VAL A 8 11.30 15.71 -16.53
N LEU A 9 11.43 14.39 -16.56
CA LEU A 9 12.53 13.67 -15.92
C LEU A 9 13.89 14.06 -16.50
N GLU A 10 14.00 14.26 -17.81
CA GLU A 10 15.22 14.74 -18.45
C GLU A 10 15.61 16.16 -17.98
N LEU A 11 14.64 17.05 -17.80
CA LEU A 11 14.87 18.39 -17.26
C LEU A 11 15.33 18.34 -15.79
N LEU A 12 14.78 17.40 -15.01
CA LEU A 12 15.06 17.21 -13.59
C LEU A 12 16.23 16.23 -13.34
N ARG A 13 17.05 15.93 -14.35
CA ARG A 13 18.11 14.91 -14.24
C ARG A 13 19.12 15.12 -13.13
N HIS A 14 19.27 16.34 -12.62
CA HIS A 14 20.16 16.69 -11.54
C HIS A 14 19.45 16.76 -10.17
N ASP A 15 18.12 16.73 -10.17
CA ASP A 15 17.30 16.81 -8.98
C ASP A 15 16.84 15.43 -8.52
N ARG A 16 16.51 15.30 -7.22
CA ARG A 16 15.87 14.10 -6.70
C ARG A 16 14.38 14.13 -7.01
N VAL A 17 13.93 13.16 -7.78
CA VAL A 17 12.52 13.00 -8.16
C VAL A 17 11.92 11.82 -7.39
N TYR A 18 10.77 12.06 -6.76
CA TYR A 18 9.99 11.03 -6.09
C TYR A 18 8.68 10.85 -6.83
N ILE A 19 8.42 9.64 -7.29
CA ILE A 19 7.17 9.26 -7.96
C ILE A 19 6.41 8.35 -7.01
N VAL A 20 5.24 8.82 -6.58
CA VAL A 20 4.34 8.05 -5.72
C VAL A 20 3.12 7.66 -6.54
N VAL A 21 2.84 6.37 -6.60
CA VAL A 21 1.63 5.81 -7.23
C VAL A 21 0.88 5.06 -6.15
N ASP A 22 -0.22 5.64 -5.72
CA ASP A 22 -1.02 5.10 -4.62
C ASP A 22 -2.19 4.28 -5.14
N ALA A 23 -2.51 3.19 -4.45
CA ALA A 23 -3.68 2.36 -4.67
C ALA A 23 -3.87 1.90 -6.14
N VAL A 24 -2.84 1.27 -6.72
CA VAL A 24 -2.90 0.79 -8.12
C VAL A 24 -4.08 -0.16 -8.36
N ASP A 25 -4.48 -0.92 -7.34
CA ASP A 25 -5.63 -1.84 -7.37
C ASP A 25 -6.99 -1.13 -7.56
N GLU A 26 -7.10 0.15 -7.22
CA GLU A 26 -8.32 0.93 -7.45
C GLU A 26 -8.49 1.36 -8.92
N SER A 27 -7.44 1.23 -9.74
CA SER A 27 -7.55 1.48 -11.18
C SER A 27 -8.47 0.44 -11.84
N PRO A 28 -9.44 0.87 -12.68
CA PRO A 28 -10.37 -0.07 -13.33
C PRO A 28 -9.64 -1.11 -14.16
N ASN A 29 -9.95 -2.40 -13.91
CA ASN A 29 -9.40 -3.52 -14.68
C ASN A 29 -10.41 -3.98 -15.76
N THR A 30 -11.01 -3.02 -16.48
CA THR A 30 -11.99 -3.24 -17.53
C THR A 30 -11.56 -2.60 -18.83
N GLY A 31 -11.90 -3.22 -19.96
CA GLY A 31 -11.49 -2.76 -21.29
C GLY A 31 -10.22 -3.46 -21.78
N LEU A 32 -9.84 -3.23 -23.04
CA LEU A 32 -8.65 -3.78 -23.68
C LEU A 32 -7.92 -2.69 -24.47
N PRO A 33 -6.74 -2.25 -24.04
CA PRO A 33 -6.15 -2.51 -22.72
C PRO A 33 -6.93 -1.82 -21.60
N SER A 34 -6.90 -2.41 -20.39
CA SER A 34 -7.54 -1.82 -19.22
C SER A 34 -6.78 -0.57 -18.74
N HIS A 35 -7.45 0.28 -17.94
CA HIS A 35 -6.77 1.42 -17.33
C HIS A 35 -5.62 0.97 -16.42
N ARG A 36 -5.82 -0.12 -15.68
CA ARG A 36 -4.80 -0.71 -14.81
C ARG A 36 -3.59 -1.19 -15.60
N GLU A 37 -3.79 -1.92 -16.71
CA GLU A 37 -2.70 -2.34 -17.59
C GLU A 37 -1.89 -1.15 -18.13
N ASN A 38 -2.57 -0.06 -18.49
CA ASN A 38 -1.90 1.16 -18.92
C ASN A 38 -1.05 1.79 -17.81
N VAL A 39 -1.55 1.83 -16.56
CA VAL A 39 -0.80 2.33 -15.40
C VAL A 39 0.40 1.43 -15.11
N LEU A 40 0.23 0.11 -15.09
CA LEU A 40 1.30 -0.84 -14.87
C LEU A 40 2.37 -0.76 -15.97
N GLY A 41 1.94 -0.64 -17.23
CA GLY A 41 2.84 -0.42 -18.37
C GLY A 41 3.64 0.88 -18.23
N LEU A 42 3.00 1.96 -17.81
CA LEU A 42 3.65 3.25 -17.55
C LEU A 42 4.72 3.12 -16.45
N ILE A 43 4.38 2.47 -15.33
CA ILE A 43 5.32 2.24 -14.23
C ILE A 43 6.56 1.48 -14.75
N LYS A 44 6.35 0.38 -15.47
CA LYS A 44 7.44 -0.42 -16.04
C LYS A 44 8.33 0.40 -16.96
N GLU A 45 7.75 1.16 -17.88
CA GLU A 45 8.53 2.03 -18.78
C GLU A 45 9.36 3.07 -18.02
N LEU A 46 8.81 3.68 -16.97
CA LEU A 46 9.52 4.66 -16.14
C LEU A 46 10.69 4.02 -15.39
N VAL A 47 10.51 2.81 -14.88
CA VAL A 47 11.56 2.05 -14.21
C VAL A 47 12.68 1.67 -15.19
N ASP A 48 12.31 1.22 -16.39
CA ASP A 48 13.26 0.83 -17.44
C ASP A 48 14.11 2.01 -17.93
N LEU A 49 13.68 3.25 -17.76
CA LEU A 49 14.49 4.44 -18.03
C LEU A 49 15.73 4.54 -17.14
N ARG A 50 15.76 3.85 -16.00
CA ARG A 50 16.86 3.83 -15.02
C ARG A 50 17.40 5.23 -14.68
N HIS A 51 16.48 6.20 -14.55
CA HIS A 51 16.88 7.57 -14.21
C HIS A 51 17.53 7.59 -12.80
N PRO A 52 18.78 8.05 -12.66
CA PRO A 52 19.59 7.80 -11.48
C PRO A 52 19.05 8.44 -10.19
N ASN A 53 18.35 9.55 -10.34
CA ASN A 53 17.84 10.34 -9.21
C ASN A 53 16.34 10.13 -8.94
N THR A 54 15.70 9.17 -9.63
CA THR A 54 14.27 8.88 -9.42
C THR A 54 14.08 7.76 -8.41
N ARG A 55 13.13 7.98 -7.50
CA ARG A 55 12.70 7.00 -6.51
C ARG A 55 11.20 6.76 -6.69
N PHE A 56 10.80 5.50 -6.58
CA PHE A 56 9.42 5.09 -6.70
C PHE A 56 8.90 4.61 -5.36
N CYS A 57 7.65 4.97 -5.05
CA CYS A 57 6.85 4.37 -3.99
C CYS A 57 5.52 3.97 -4.62
N ILE A 58 5.21 2.68 -4.59
CA ILE A 58 4.00 2.15 -5.22
C ILE A 58 3.24 1.38 -4.14
N THR A 59 1.96 1.71 -3.96
CA THR A 59 1.09 0.98 -3.04
C THR A 59 -0.01 0.27 -3.81
N SER A 60 -0.38 -0.91 -3.36
CA SER A 60 -1.44 -1.72 -3.96
C SER A 60 -1.81 -2.90 -3.08
N ARG A 61 -3.02 -3.42 -3.25
CA ARG A 61 -3.36 -4.76 -2.80
C ARG A 61 -2.63 -5.81 -3.64
N PRO A 62 -2.35 -7.02 -3.10
CA PRO A 62 -1.57 -8.04 -3.80
C PRO A 62 -2.42 -8.82 -4.82
N GLU A 63 -3.02 -8.13 -5.79
CA GLU A 63 -3.76 -8.78 -6.89
C GLU A 63 -2.80 -9.43 -7.89
N VAL A 64 -3.22 -10.52 -8.51
CA VAL A 64 -2.36 -11.39 -9.35
C VAL A 64 -1.76 -10.64 -10.54
N ASP A 65 -2.54 -9.83 -11.23
CA ASP A 65 -2.11 -9.04 -12.39
C ASP A 65 -1.08 -7.97 -11.99
N ILE A 66 -1.27 -7.32 -10.87
CA ILE A 66 -0.37 -6.32 -10.31
C ILE A 66 0.95 -6.97 -9.89
N ARG A 67 0.88 -8.08 -9.13
CA ARG A 67 2.06 -8.81 -8.68
C ARG A 67 2.90 -9.30 -9.86
N THR A 68 2.27 -9.83 -10.89
CA THR A 68 2.96 -10.33 -12.09
C THR A 68 3.81 -9.24 -12.75
N VAL A 69 3.39 -7.99 -12.70
CA VAL A 69 4.11 -6.85 -13.31
C VAL A 69 5.10 -6.22 -12.35
N LEU A 70 4.73 -6.04 -11.07
CA LEU A 70 5.55 -5.28 -10.11
C LEU A 70 6.62 -6.14 -9.41
N GLU A 71 6.36 -7.41 -9.11
CA GLU A 71 7.33 -8.28 -8.42
C GLU A 71 8.66 -8.48 -9.17
N PRO A 72 8.70 -8.57 -10.52
CA PRO A 72 9.96 -8.65 -11.25
C PRO A 72 10.78 -7.36 -11.24
N LEU A 73 10.21 -6.23 -10.82
CA LEU A 73 10.92 -4.96 -10.79
C LEU A 73 11.95 -4.93 -9.65
N PRO A 74 13.09 -4.22 -9.82
CA PRO A 74 14.18 -4.19 -8.86
C PRO A 74 13.90 -3.28 -7.66
N PHE A 75 12.78 -3.50 -6.98
CA PHE A 75 12.38 -2.76 -5.78
C PHE A 75 12.29 -3.67 -4.57
N PRO A 76 12.55 -3.17 -3.37
CA PRO A 76 12.19 -3.89 -2.16
C PRO A 76 10.66 -3.95 -2.04
N HIS A 77 10.13 -5.15 -1.81
CA HIS A 77 8.72 -5.37 -1.56
C HIS A 77 8.49 -5.45 -0.05
N VAL A 78 7.52 -4.68 0.43
CA VAL A 78 7.12 -4.66 1.84
C VAL A 78 5.66 -5.07 1.92
N SER A 79 5.39 -6.21 2.55
CA SER A 79 4.02 -6.60 2.90
C SER A 79 3.66 -5.99 4.25
N LEU A 80 2.57 -5.22 4.29
CA LEU A 80 2.07 -4.67 5.55
C LEU A 80 1.39 -5.76 6.40
N ASP A 81 0.83 -6.79 5.76
CA ASP A 81 0.13 -7.88 6.45
C ASP A 81 1.09 -8.75 7.29
N ASP A 82 2.35 -8.85 6.88
CA ASP A 82 3.35 -9.71 7.51
C ASP A 82 4.16 -9.01 8.61
N GLN A 83 3.89 -7.72 8.88
CA GLN A 83 4.61 -6.95 9.88
C GLN A 83 4.08 -7.24 11.29
N GLU A 84 4.83 -7.99 12.10
CA GLU A 84 4.48 -8.25 13.50
C GLU A 84 4.35 -6.97 14.34
N GLY A 85 5.10 -5.92 13.98
CA GLY A 85 4.99 -4.59 14.60
C GLY A 85 3.60 -4.01 14.42
N GLN A 86 3.08 -4.01 13.20
CA GLN A 86 1.75 -3.49 12.89
C GLN A 86 0.64 -4.26 13.63
N LYS A 87 0.77 -5.58 13.73
CA LYS A 87 -0.21 -6.40 14.50
C LYS A 87 -0.24 -5.99 15.97
N ARG A 88 0.92 -5.72 16.56
CA ARG A 88 1.00 -5.22 17.94
C ARG A 88 0.37 -3.84 18.08
N ASP A 89 0.70 -2.92 17.19
CA ASP A 89 0.15 -1.56 17.21
C ASP A 89 -1.37 -1.55 17.10
N ILE A 90 -1.94 -2.41 16.23
CA ILE A 90 -3.40 -2.58 16.10
C ILE A 90 -4.01 -3.10 17.41
N VAL A 91 -3.40 -4.11 18.02
CA VAL A 91 -3.90 -4.68 19.29
C VAL A 91 -3.83 -3.64 20.41
N GLU A 92 -2.73 -2.89 20.51
CA GLU A 92 -2.57 -1.82 21.51
C GLU A 92 -3.59 -0.69 21.29
N PHE A 93 -3.81 -0.31 20.04
CA PHE A 93 -4.85 0.67 19.70
C PHE A 93 -6.24 0.20 20.11
N ILE A 94 -6.62 -1.05 19.77
CA ILE A 94 -7.91 -1.63 20.16
C ILE A 94 -8.07 -1.63 21.68
N LYS A 95 -7.05 -2.07 22.43
CA LYS A 95 -7.07 -2.04 23.89
C LYS A 95 -7.27 -0.64 24.44
N SER A 96 -6.49 0.30 23.95
CA SER A 96 -6.58 1.71 24.37
C SER A 96 -7.98 2.29 24.15
N VAL A 97 -8.59 2.00 23.00
CA VAL A 97 -9.95 2.47 22.68
C VAL A 97 -10.99 1.83 23.61
N VAL A 98 -10.93 0.49 23.79
CA VAL A 98 -11.89 -0.24 24.64
C VAL A 98 -11.78 0.19 26.11
N GLU A 99 -10.57 0.46 26.60
CA GLU A 99 -10.33 0.88 27.98
C GLU A 99 -10.72 2.34 28.24
N SER A 100 -10.54 3.21 27.24
CA SER A 100 -10.82 4.64 27.36
C SER A 100 -12.26 5.02 27.08
N ASP A 101 -13.03 4.20 26.35
CA ASP A 101 -14.40 4.53 25.96
C ASP A 101 -15.34 4.55 27.20
N PRO A 102 -15.97 5.71 27.51
CA PRO A 102 -16.90 5.82 28.63
C PRO A 102 -18.07 4.84 28.56
N LYS A 103 -18.49 4.44 27.35
CA LYS A 103 -19.60 3.51 27.14
C LYS A 103 -19.23 2.08 27.57
N MET A 104 -17.96 1.74 27.50
CA MET A 104 -17.45 0.40 27.84
C MET A 104 -16.98 0.30 29.29
N ARG A 105 -16.91 1.41 30.05
CA ARG A 105 -16.50 1.41 31.46
C ARG A 105 -17.36 0.54 32.35
N GLY A 106 -18.69 0.47 32.05
CA GLY A 106 -19.64 -0.35 32.80
C GLY A 106 -19.66 -1.83 32.40
N TRP A 107 -18.92 -2.23 31.38
CA TRP A 107 -18.91 -3.62 30.92
C TRP A 107 -18.03 -4.50 31.82
N ARG A 108 -18.36 -5.77 31.90
CA ARG A 108 -17.53 -6.76 32.62
C ARG A 108 -16.18 -6.88 31.93
N LEU A 109 -15.16 -7.21 32.69
CA LEU A 109 -13.80 -7.37 32.18
C LEU A 109 -13.74 -8.43 31.05
N GLU A 110 -14.51 -9.51 31.22
CA GLU A 110 -14.63 -10.60 30.25
C GLU A 110 -15.22 -10.14 28.92
N ASP A 111 -16.25 -9.29 28.95
CA ASP A 111 -16.89 -8.76 27.75
C ASP A 111 -15.95 -7.82 26.99
N ARG A 112 -15.20 -6.97 27.72
CA ARG A 112 -14.17 -6.11 27.12
C ARG A 112 -13.05 -6.93 26.47
N GLN A 113 -12.59 -7.98 27.14
CA GLN A 113 -11.57 -8.87 26.60
C GLN A 113 -12.07 -9.58 25.33
N LEU A 114 -13.31 -10.07 25.32
CA LEU A 114 -13.94 -10.69 24.15
C LEU A 114 -13.95 -9.76 22.93
N VAL A 115 -14.26 -8.47 23.15
CA VAL A 115 -14.25 -7.47 22.08
C VAL A 115 -12.81 -7.27 21.56
N ILE A 116 -11.84 -7.11 22.46
CA ILE A 116 -10.43 -6.95 22.09
C ILE A 116 -9.96 -8.14 21.24
N ASP A 117 -10.22 -9.36 21.69
CA ASP A 117 -9.80 -10.58 21.01
C ASP A 117 -10.48 -10.72 19.63
N SER A 118 -11.79 -10.46 19.56
CA SER A 118 -12.55 -10.53 18.32
C SER A 118 -12.08 -9.54 17.28
N LEU A 119 -11.83 -8.27 17.67
CA LEU A 119 -11.36 -7.23 16.78
C LEU A 119 -9.91 -7.50 16.34
N SER A 120 -9.05 -7.94 17.27
CA SER A 120 -7.66 -8.28 16.98
C SER A 120 -7.55 -9.45 16.00
N GLN A 121 -8.44 -10.44 16.08
CA GLN A 121 -8.49 -11.55 15.14
C GLN A 121 -8.95 -11.11 13.75
N ARG A 122 -9.95 -10.23 13.66
CA ARG A 122 -10.49 -9.73 12.39
C ARG A 122 -9.54 -8.76 11.69
N ALA A 123 -8.68 -8.08 12.43
CA ALA A 123 -7.65 -7.20 11.88
C ALA A 123 -6.50 -7.97 11.18
N LYS A 124 -6.44 -9.29 11.34
CA LYS A 124 -5.49 -10.13 10.59
C LYS A 124 -5.95 -10.25 9.15
N GLY A 125 -5.33 -9.48 8.24
CA GLY A 125 -5.61 -9.52 6.80
C GLY A 125 -6.37 -8.30 6.27
N MET A 126 -6.33 -7.18 6.96
CA MET A 126 -6.68 -5.87 6.37
C MET A 126 -5.45 -5.17 5.84
#